data_221a27b2d2e797195205353831e92fc8
#
_entry.id   221a27b2d2e797195205353831e92fc8
#
_cell.length_a   1.000
_cell.length_b   1.000
_cell.length_c   1.000
_cell.angle_alpha   90.00
_cell.angle_beta   90.00
_cell.angle_gamma   90.00
#
_symmetry.space_group_name_H-M   'P 1'
#
loop_
_entity.id
_entity.type
_entity.pdbx_description
1 polymer ?
#
loop_
_entity_poly.entity_id
_entity_poly.type
_entity_poly.pdbx_seq_one_letter_code
_entity_poly.pdbx_strand_id
1 'polypeptide(L)'
;STQRTPEKFDTPINPLEPFTNYKLPGLELLNRDDNDGKPYVDMEEIKTHNEEIVRVLKSFGIEIREIKATVGPTITLYEITPAEGIRITKIRNLEDDIALRLSALGVRIIAPIPGKGTIGIEVPNKKRHNVSMESILNSKKFQETKYDLPIALGKTITNEVFMADLTKIPHLLVAGATGQGKSVGLNVIITSLLYKKHPNELKLVLIDPKKVEFSVYSPIADHFMAQVDDDDEPIITDVTKVVRTLKSLCTLMDHRYDLLKLAG
;
A
#
# COMPACT_ATOMS: atom_id res chain seq x y z
N SER A 1 -11.32 -39.96 -32.20
CA SER A 1 -10.86 -39.44 -30.91
C SER A 1 -9.50 -40.03 -30.56
N THR A 2 -8.44 -39.35 -30.92
CA THR A 2 -7.06 -39.67 -30.55
C THR A 2 -6.83 -39.12 -29.15
N GLN A 3 -6.86 -39.94 -28.13
CA GLN A 3 -6.36 -39.61 -26.81
C GLN A 3 -4.86 -39.34 -26.95
N ARG A 4 -4.46 -38.08 -26.82
CA ARG A 4 -3.06 -37.75 -26.63
C ARG A 4 -2.66 -38.24 -25.24
N THR A 5 -1.79 -39.23 -25.16
CA THR A 5 -1.07 -39.59 -23.94
C THR A 5 -0.30 -38.37 -23.46
N PRO A 6 -0.35 -38.02 -22.16
CA PRO A 6 0.44 -36.92 -21.62
C PRO A 6 1.93 -37.24 -21.86
N GLU A 7 2.65 -36.29 -22.47
CA GLU A 7 4.10 -36.37 -22.60
C GLU A 7 4.70 -36.46 -21.20
N LYS A 8 5.40 -37.56 -20.92
CA LYS A 8 6.20 -37.67 -19.69
C LYS A 8 7.41 -36.73 -19.85
N PHE A 9 7.49 -35.72 -19.04
CA PHE A 9 8.71 -34.94 -18.92
C PHE A 9 9.75 -35.75 -18.15
N ASP A 10 10.73 -36.27 -18.84
CA ASP A 10 11.79 -37.11 -18.26
C ASP A 10 12.88 -36.29 -17.52
N THR A 11 12.86 -34.96 -17.66
CA THR A 11 13.78 -34.03 -16.99
C THR A 11 13.03 -33.17 -15.97
N PRO A 12 13.56 -33.05 -14.73
CA PRO A 12 12.98 -32.13 -13.75
C PRO A 12 12.96 -30.69 -14.29
N ILE A 13 11.80 -30.05 -14.23
CA ILE A 13 11.68 -28.63 -14.59
C ILE A 13 12.35 -27.81 -13.50
N ASN A 14 13.36 -27.01 -13.87
CA ASN A 14 13.92 -26.01 -12.96
C ASN A 14 13.04 -24.75 -12.99
N PRO A 15 12.32 -24.42 -11.91
CA PRO A 15 11.41 -23.28 -11.92
C PRO A 15 12.12 -21.92 -12.02
N LEU A 16 13.44 -21.88 -11.89
CA LEU A 16 14.23 -20.65 -11.98
C LEU A 16 14.79 -20.37 -13.38
N GLU A 17 14.66 -21.29 -14.34
CA GLU A 17 15.10 -21.05 -15.72
C GLU A 17 14.18 -20.04 -16.44
N PRO A 18 14.74 -19.15 -17.29
CA PRO A 18 16.16 -19.03 -17.64
C PRO A 18 17.00 -18.19 -16.66
N PHE A 19 16.43 -17.67 -15.60
CA PHE A 19 17.09 -16.71 -14.69
C PHE A 19 17.73 -17.38 -13.44
N THR A 20 18.36 -18.52 -13.59
CA THR A 20 18.94 -19.31 -12.48
C THR A 20 19.91 -18.57 -11.59
N ASN A 21 20.61 -17.56 -12.13
CA ASN A 21 21.59 -16.74 -11.42
C ASN A 21 21.03 -15.40 -10.91
N TYR A 22 19.73 -15.15 -11.08
CA TYR A 22 19.11 -13.92 -10.63
C TYR A 22 19.16 -13.81 -9.10
N LYS A 23 19.55 -12.63 -8.62
CA LYS A 23 19.53 -12.28 -7.20
C LYS A 23 18.54 -11.17 -6.95
N LEU A 24 17.75 -11.31 -5.92
CA LEU A 24 16.84 -10.24 -5.49
C LEU A 24 17.66 -8.98 -5.13
N PRO A 25 17.10 -7.78 -5.38
CA PRO A 25 17.73 -6.53 -5.00
C PRO A 25 18.03 -6.49 -3.50
N GLY A 26 19.19 -6.00 -3.13
CA GLY A 26 19.58 -5.81 -1.73
C GLY A 26 19.04 -4.50 -1.15
N LEU A 27 18.83 -4.47 0.16
CA LEU A 27 18.30 -3.30 0.87
C LEU A 27 19.23 -2.09 0.81
N GLU A 28 20.52 -2.29 0.52
CA GLU A 28 21.52 -1.24 0.35
C GLU A 28 21.24 -0.29 -0.84
N LEU A 29 20.37 -0.70 -1.77
CA LEU A 29 19.92 0.13 -2.90
C LEU A 29 18.86 1.16 -2.49
N LEU A 30 18.32 1.04 -1.30
CA LEU A 30 17.27 1.92 -0.78
C LEU A 30 17.83 2.99 0.14
N ASN A 31 17.22 4.16 0.12
CA ASN A 31 17.56 5.22 1.07
C ASN A 31 17.15 4.81 2.49
N ARG A 32 18.08 4.93 3.43
CA ARG A 32 17.82 4.75 4.86
C ARG A 32 17.28 6.04 5.45
N ASP A 33 16.40 5.90 6.44
CA ASP A 33 15.97 7.01 7.26
C ASP A 33 16.81 7.06 8.54
N ASP A 34 17.36 8.22 8.88
CA ASP A 34 18.23 8.43 10.05
C ASP A 34 17.52 8.16 11.39
N ASN A 35 16.18 8.14 11.39
CA ASN A 35 15.38 7.97 12.61
C ASN A 35 14.79 6.56 12.78
N ASP A 36 15.30 5.53 12.11
CA ASP A 36 14.75 4.15 12.17
C ASP A 36 13.22 4.06 11.93
N GLY A 37 12.65 5.03 11.21
CA GLY A 37 11.21 5.12 10.95
C GLY A 37 10.35 5.34 12.20
N LYS A 38 10.93 5.80 13.32
CA LYS A 38 10.16 6.18 14.51
C LYS A 38 9.56 7.57 14.32
N PRO A 39 8.28 7.76 14.69
CA PRO A 39 7.66 9.07 14.59
C PRO A 39 8.33 10.07 15.55
N TYR A 40 8.46 11.30 15.09
CA TYR A 40 8.87 12.41 15.97
C TYR A 40 7.73 12.71 16.95
N VAL A 41 8.03 12.69 18.25
CA VAL A 41 7.03 12.96 19.30
C VAL A 41 7.26 14.35 19.86
N ASP A 42 6.35 15.27 19.53
CA ASP A 42 6.31 16.61 20.15
C ASP A 42 5.32 16.59 21.31
N MET A 43 5.85 16.52 22.53
CA MET A 43 5.04 16.47 23.74
C MET A 43 4.26 17.78 24.00
N GLU A 44 4.77 18.95 23.57
CA GLU A 44 4.05 20.22 23.69
C GLU A 44 2.88 20.27 22.72
N GLU A 45 3.07 19.83 21.47
CA GLU A 45 1.99 19.73 20.50
C GLU A 45 0.87 18.81 21.00
N ILE A 46 1.23 17.63 21.50
CA ILE A 46 0.26 16.66 22.02
C ILE A 46 -0.53 17.25 23.18
N LYS A 47 0.15 17.90 24.13
CA LYS A 47 -0.49 18.53 25.29
C LYS A 47 -1.45 19.63 24.87
N THR A 48 -1.00 20.51 23.98
CA THR A 48 -1.82 21.61 23.45
C THR A 48 -3.06 21.07 22.73
N HIS A 49 -2.90 20.06 21.86
CA HIS A 49 -4.04 19.45 21.18
C HIS A 49 -5.00 18.76 22.13
N ASN A 50 -4.52 18.04 23.15
CA ASN A 50 -5.36 17.44 24.18
C ASN A 50 -6.23 18.50 24.88
N GLU A 51 -5.61 19.60 25.32
CA GLU A 51 -6.31 20.69 26.02
C GLU A 51 -7.36 21.35 25.11
N GLU A 52 -7.03 21.62 23.86
CA GLU A 52 -7.96 22.26 22.92
C GLU A 52 -9.11 21.32 22.53
N ILE A 53 -8.87 20.03 22.28
CA ILE A 53 -9.92 19.05 21.99
C ILE A 53 -10.90 18.97 23.17
N VAL A 54 -10.38 18.85 24.41
CA VAL A 54 -11.20 18.83 25.62
C VAL A 54 -12.02 20.11 25.75
N ARG A 55 -11.42 21.28 25.49
CA ARG A 55 -12.08 22.57 25.57
C ARG A 55 -13.22 22.71 24.55
N VAL A 56 -12.97 22.31 23.30
CA VAL A 56 -14.01 22.32 22.26
C VAL A 56 -15.16 21.41 22.64
N LEU A 57 -14.90 20.17 22.97
CA LEU A 57 -15.95 19.21 23.33
C LEU A 57 -16.77 19.69 24.53
N LYS A 58 -16.11 20.25 25.54
CA LYS A 58 -16.79 20.80 26.73
C LYS A 58 -17.67 22.01 26.39
N SER A 59 -17.25 22.88 25.47
CA SER A 59 -18.05 24.04 25.04
C SER A 59 -19.35 23.64 24.36
N PHE A 60 -19.41 22.45 23.75
CA PHE A 60 -20.63 21.85 23.18
C PHE A 60 -21.38 20.93 24.17
N GLY A 61 -21.03 20.97 25.46
CA GLY A 61 -21.67 20.16 26.48
C GLY A 61 -21.36 18.66 26.35
N ILE A 62 -20.16 18.34 25.86
CA ILE A 62 -19.67 16.97 25.75
C ILE A 62 -18.58 16.77 26.78
N GLU A 63 -18.87 15.98 27.80
CA GLU A 63 -17.90 15.58 28.82
C GLU A 63 -17.17 14.32 28.37
N ILE A 64 -15.86 14.27 28.63
CA ILE A 64 -15.01 13.14 28.35
C ILE A 64 -14.39 12.61 29.63
N ARG A 65 -14.23 11.28 29.73
CA ARG A 65 -13.59 10.61 30.87
C ARG A 65 -12.08 10.53 30.70
N GLU A 66 -11.64 10.25 29.47
CA GLU A 66 -10.24 10.01 29.17
C GLU A 66 -9.91 10.44 27.74
N ILE A 67 -8.69 10.94 27.55
CA ILE A 67 -8.09 11.18 26.24
C ILE A 67 -6.68 10.57 26.21
N LYS A 68 -6.41 9.78 25.18
CA LYS A 68 -5.11 9.13 24.96
C LYS A 68 -4.61 9.44 23.57
N ALA A 69 -3.38 9.92 23.45
CA ALA A 69 -2.73 10.19 22.18
C ALA A 69 -1.83 9.05 21.73
N THR A 70 -1.92 8.66 20.46
CA THR A 70 -1.01 7.72 19.79
C THR A 70 -0.42 8.42 18.60
N VAL A 71 0.90 8.64 18.62
CA VAL A 71 1.61 9.37 17.56
C VAL A 71 2.01 8.42 16.44
N GLY A 72 1.50 8.66 15.25
CA GLY A 72 1.90 7.98 14.02
C GLY A 72 2.89 8.82 13.18
N PRO A 73 3.33 8.30 12.04
CA PRO A 73 4.29 9.01 11.18
C PRO A 73 3.78 10.34 10.62
N THR A 74 2.50 10.40 10.25
CA THR A 74 1.90 11.57 9.57
C THR A 74 0.74 12.17 10.33
N ILE A 75 0.09 11.38 11.19
CA ILE A 75 -1.08 11.78 12.00
C ILE A 75 -0.90 11.32 13.43
N THR A 76 -1.54 12.04 14.36
CA THR A 76 -1.72 11.61 15.76
C THR A 76 -3.18 11.24 15.98
N LEU A 77 -3.43 10.07 16.54
CA LEU A 77 -4.77 9.62 16.95
C LEU A 77 -5.01 10.01 18.41
N TYR A 78 -6.02 10.84 18.63
CA TYR A 78 -6.55 11.14 19.96
C TYR A 78 -7.77 10.25 20.21
N GLU A 79 -7.59 9.24 21.04
CA GLU A 79 -8.64 8.30 21.43
C GLU A 79 -9.37 8.84 22.65
N ILE A 80 -10.67 9.04 22.53
CA ILE A 80 -11.50 9.68 23.54
C ILE A 80 -12.52 8.70 24.06
N THR A 81 -12.65 8.63 25.39
CA THR A 81 -13.74 7.95 26.08
C THR A 81 -14.77 8.97 26.52
N PRO A 82 -15.94 9.09 25.86
CA PRO A 82 -16.97 10.03 26.27
C PRO A 82 -17.63 9.61 27.59
N ALA A 83 -18.24 10.57 28.28
CA ALA A 83 -19.10 10.28 29.42
C ALA A 83 -20.37 9.54 28.98
N GLU A 84 -21.05 8.89 29.95
CA GLU A 84 -22.30 8.17 29.67
C GLU A 84 -23.39 9.10 29.16
N GLY A 85 -24.21 8.60 28.20
CA GLY A 85 -25.32 9.35 27.65
C GLY A 85 -24.96 10.30 26.51
N ILE A 86 -23.67 10.43 26.14
CA ILE A 86 -23.24 11.26 25.00
C ILE A 86 -23.53 10.54 23.68
N ARG A 87 -24.28 11.20 22.79
CA ARG A 87 -24.55 10.69 21.45
C ARG A 87 -23.35 10.88 20.53
N ILE A 88 -22.89 9.81 19.90
CA ILE A 88 -21.72 9.78 18.99
C ILE A 88 -21.87 10.78 17.85
N THR A 89 -23.08 10.92 17.27
CA THR A 89 -23.36 11.86 16.19
C THR A 89 -23.06 13.31 16.56
N LYS A 90 -23.23 13.69 17.84
CA LYS A 90 -22.93 15.03 18.33
C LYS A 90 -21.42 15.33 18.22
N ILE A 91 -20.56 14.35 18.52
CA ILE A 91 -19.11 14.50 18.41
C ILE A 91 -18.67 14.50 16.94
N ARG A 92 -19.25 13.64 16.09
CA ARG A 92 -18.90 13.57 14.67
C ARG A 92 -19.12 14.88 13.93
N ASN A 93 -20.16 15.64 14.31
CA ASN A 93 -20.47 16.91 13.67
C ASN A 93 -19.55 18.06 14.07
N LEU A 94 -18.59 17.83 14.99
CA LEU A 94 -17.63 18.85 15.47
C LEU A 94 -16.27 18.75 14.75
N GLU A 95 -16.17 18.00 13.67
CA GLU A 95 -14.94 17.80 12.91
C GLU A 95 -14.32 19.14 12.48
N ASP A 96 -15.12 20.00 11.87
CA ASP A 96 -14.68 21.32 11.40
C ASP A 96 -14.34 22.26 12.56
N ASP A 97 -15.11 22.24 13.65
CA ASP A 97 -14.85 23.06 14.84
C ASP A 97 -13.54 22.68 15.52
N ILE A 98 -13.25 21.38 15.61
CA ILE A 98 -11.99 20.88 16.13
C ILE A 98 -10.84 21.23 15.21
N ALA A 99 -11.00 21.05 13.89
CA ALA A 99 -9.97 21.38 12.90
C ALA A 99 -9.60 22.87 12.96
N LEU A 100 -10.60 23.75 13.03
CA LEU A 100 -10.40 25.19 13.16
C LEU A 100 -9.62 25.54 14.43
N ARG A 101 -10.00 24.95 15.55
CA ARG A 101 -9.38 25.25 16.86
C ARG A 101 -7.94 24.79 16.95
N LEU A 102 -7.64 23.63 16.35
CA LEU A 102 -6.28 23.08 16.28
C LEU A 102 -5.43 23.72 15.20
N SER A 103 -6.00 24.62 14.39
CA SER A 103 -5.35 25.19 13.19
C SER A 103 -4.82 24.07 12.27
N ALA A 104 -5.52 22.94 12.22
CA ALA A 104 -5.15 21.76 11.43
C ALA A 104 -5.72 21.85 10.01
N LEU A 105 -4.98 21.34 9.02
CA LEU A 105 -5.40 21.32 7.61
C LEU A 105 -6.59 20.37 7.34
N GLY A 106 -7.04 19.66 8.34
CA GLY A 106 -8.16 18.74 8.33
C GLY A 106 -8.05 17.81 9.52
N VAL A 107 -9.18 17.45 10.06
CA VAL A 107 -9.32 16.48 11.15
C VAL A 107 -10.29 15.41 10.67
N ARG A 108 -10.12 14.18 11.09
CA ARG A 108 -11.06 13.10 10.78
C ARG A 108 -11.54 12.47 12.07
N ILE A 109 -12.85 12.29 12.18
CA ILE A 109 -13.44 11.63 13.35
C ILE A 109 -13.88 10.21 12.99
N ILE A 110 -13.34 9.23 13.71
CA ILE A 110 -13.72 7.82 13.63
C ILE A 110 -14.59 7.51 14.84
N ALA A 111 -15.88 7.36 14.63
CA ALA A 111 -16.82 7.21 15.73
C ALA A 111 -17.91 6.16 15.43
N PRO A 112 -17.89 5.02 16.11
CA PRO A 112 -16.87 4.54 17.06
C PRO A 112 -15.61 4.00 16.35
N ILE A 113 -14.51 3.84 17.10
CA ILE A 113 -13.36 3.06 16.62
C ILE A 113 -13.80 1.59 16.54
N PRO A 114 -13.63 0.90 15.40
CA PRO A 114 -13.98 -0.51 15.26
C PRO A 114 -13.35 -1.39 16.35
N GLY A 115 -14.19 -2.18 17.03
CA GLY A 115 -13.76 -3.07 18.10
C GLY A 115 -13.45 -2.40 19.45
N LYS A 116 -13.61 -1.06 19.56
CA LYS A 116 -13.43 -0.30 20.80
C LYS A 116 -14.68 0.55 21.07
N GLY A 117 -14.99 0.78 22.33
CA GLY A 117 -16.08 1.68 22.75
C GLY A 117 -15.66 3.17 22.80
N THR A 118 -14.63 3.55 22.07
CA THR A 118 -13.99 4.86 22.07
C THR A 118 -14.16 5.57 20.73
N ILE A 119 -13.89 6.86 20.71
CA ILE A 119 -13.94 7.72 19.52
C ILE A 119 -12.52 8.17 19.21
N GLY A 120 -12.12 8.06 17.93
CA GLY A 120 -10.84 8.52 17.43
C GLY A 120 -10.95 9.88 16.76
N ILE A 121 -10.03 10.78 17.08
CA ILE A 121 -9.82 12.04 16.34
C ILE A 121 -8.42 11.96 15.76
N GLU A 122 -8.34 11.87 14.44
CA GLU A 122 -7.08 11.89 13.70
C GLU A 122 -6.72 13.35 13.36
N VAL A 123 -5.56 13.78 13.83
CA VAL A 123 -5.04 15.13 13.60
C VAL A 123 -3.72 15.04 12.85
N PRO A 124 -3.56 15.71 11.71
CA PRO A 124 -2.28 15.75 10.99
C PRO A 124 -1.17 16.34 11.85
N ASN A 125 -0.01 15.67 11.89
CA ASN A 125 1.16 16.18 12.59
C ASN A 125 1.70 17.44 11.88
N LYS A 126 2.12 18.45 12.62
CA LYS A 126 2.81 19.61 12.06
C LYS A 126 4.10 19.20 11.36
N LYS A 127 4.87 18.32 11.99
CA LYS A 127 6.08 17.74 11.42
C LYS A 127 5.78 16.30 11.03
N ARG A 128 5.50 16.07 9.75
CA ARG A 128 5.28 14.74 9.19
C ARG A 128 6.60 14.00 9.04
N HIS A 129 6.58 12.71 9.29
CA HIS A 129 7.73 11.83 9.12
C HIS A 129 7.50 10.94 7.91
N ASN A 130 8.48 10.90 7.00
CA ASN A 130 8.42 10.00 5.86
C ASN A 130 8.78 8.59 6.33
N VAL A 131 7.99 7.62 5.92
CA VAL A 131 8.29 6.21 6.14
C VAL A 131 9.13 5.72 4.97
N SER A 132 10.38 5.36 5.21
CA SER A 132 11.26 4.85 4.17
C SER A 132 10.83 3.46 3.70
N MET A 133 11.00 3.18 2.41
CA MET A 133 10.75 1.84 1.86
C MET A 133 11.69 0.81 2.49
N GLU A 134 12.94 1.18 2.78
CA GLU A 134 13.91 0.33 3.46
C GLU A 134 13.37 -0.15 4.81
N SER A 135 12.85 0.76 5.66
CA SER A 135 12.32 0.40 6.99
C SER A 135 11.14 -0.57 6.95
N ILE A 136 10.39 -0.59 5.85
CA ILE A 136 9.25 -1.49 5.66
C ILE A 136 9.74 -2.84 5.13
N LEU A 137 10.54 -2.84 4.07
CA LEU A 137 11.04 -4.07 3.46
C LEU A 137 11.99 -4.83 4.38
N ASN A 138 12.75 -4.12 5.23
CA ASN A 138 13.64 -4.71 6.24
C ASN A 138 12.89 -5.28 7.46
N SER A 139 11.59 -5.01 7.58
CA SER A 139 10.81 -5.51 8.72
C SER A 139 10.68 -7.04 8.69
N LYS A 140 10.71 -7.64 9.89
CA LYS A 140 10.47 -9.09 10.04
C LYS A 140 9.16 -9.52 9.38
N LYS A 141 8.12 -8.69 9.50
CA LYS A 141 6.79 -8.94 8.91
C LYS A 141 6.86 -9.09 7.38
N PHE A 142 7.64 -8.24 6.69
CA PHE A 142 7.82 -8.36 5.24
C PHE A 142 8.72 -9.53 4.87
N GLN A 143 9.83 -9.70 5.56
CA GLN A 143 10.81 -10.75 5.27
C GLN A 143 10.23 -12.16 5.41
N GLU A 144 9.41 -12.39 6.44
CA GLU A 144 8.84 -13.71 6.77
C GLU A 144 7.43 -13.94 6.21
N THR A 145 6.89 -13.00 5.43
CA THR A 145 5.53 -13.14 4.89
C THR A 145 5.40 -14.33 3.95
N LYS A 146 4.27 -15.00 4.05
CA LYS A 146 3.86 -16.10 3.15
C LYS A 146 2.89 -15.64 2.05
N TYR A 147 2.71 -14.34 1.88
CA TYR A 147 1.86 -13.81 0.81
C TYR A 147 2.48 -14.13 -0.55
N ASP A 148 1.64 -14.49 -1.50
CA ASP A 148 2.10 -14.79 -2.86
C ASP A 148 2.57 -13.52 -3.59
N LEU A 149 1.83 -12.41 -3.48
CA LEU A 149 2.23 -11.11 -4.02
C LEU A 149 2.16 -10.04 -2.92
N PRO A 150 3.15 -9.98 -2.00
CA PRO A 150 3.13 -9.04 -0.90
C PRO A 150 3.38 -7.61 -1.37
N ILE A 151 2.47 -6.73 -1.02
CA ILE A 151 2.62 -5.29 -1.18
C ILE A 151 2.70 -4.62 0.18
N ALA A 152 3.77 -3.87 0.41
CA ALA A 152 4.03 -3.17 1.68
C ALA A 152 3.62 -1.71 1.54
N LEU A 153 2.44 -1.35 2.04
CA LEU A 153 1.79 -0.07 1.76
C LEU A 153 2.20 1.07 2.70
N GLY A 154 2.91 0.77 3.80
CA GLY A 154 3.35 1.78 4.75
C GLY A 154 3.28 1.30 6.20
N LYS A 155 3.11 2.24 7.12
CA LYS A 155 2.91 1.96 8.55
C LYS A 155 1.56 2.49 9.02
N THR A 156 0.96 1.76 9.97
CA THR A 156 -0.24 2.21 10.68
C THR A 156 0.09 3.35 11.63
N ILE A 157 -0.95 3.97 12.23
CA ILE A 157 -0.80 4.95 13.30
C ILE A 157 -0.10 4.38 14.54
N THR A 158 -0.15 3.06 14.75
CA THR A 158 0.60 2.36 15.80
C THR A 158 2.03 2.03 15.39
N ASN A 159 2.49 2.57 14.27
CA ASN A 159 3.83 2.36 13.71
C ASN A 159 4.13 0.91 13.27
N GLU A 160 3.11 0.09 13.08
CA GLU A 160 3.22 -1.27 12.57
C GLU A 160 3.21 -1.28 11.05
N VAL A 161 4.03 -2.12 10.44
CA VAL A 161 4.05 -2.29 8.97
C VAL A 161 2.70 -2.84 8.49
N PHE A 162 2.08 -2.12 7.56
CA PHE A 162 0.85 -2.54 6.89
C PHE A 162 1.15 -3.15 5.53
N MET A 163 0.67 -4.36 5.35
CA MET A 163 0.88 -5.16 4.14
C MET A 163 -0.41 -5.82 3.69
N ALA A 164 -0.52 -6.05 2.40
CA ALA A 164 -1.59 -6.83 1.80
C ALA A 164 -1.05 -7.83 0.79
N ASP A 165 -1.83 -8.87 0.50
CA ASP A 165 -1.55 -9.80 -0.58
C ASP A 165 -2.33 -9.37 -1.82
N LEU A 166 -1.62 -8.97 -2.87
CA LEU A 166 -2.25 -8.50 -4.11
C LEU A 166 -3.06 -9.60 -4.81
N THR A 167 -2.74 -10.88 -4.59
CA THR A 167 -3.53 -12.00 -5.14
C THR A 167 -4.95 -12.05 -4.60
N LYS A 168 -5.17 -11.52 -3.39
CA LYS A 168 -6.49 -11.41 -2.76
C LYS A 168 -7.23 -10.11 -3.10
N ILE A 169 -6.59 -9.23 -3.86
CA ILE A 169 -7.12 -7.95 -4.33
C ILE A 169 -6.99 -7.92 -5.86
N PRO A 170 -7.80 -8.72 -6.59
CA PRO A 170 -7.64 -8.88 -8.04
C PRO A 170 -7.86 -7.57 -8.82
N HIS A 171 -8.56 -6.61 -8.22
CA HIS A 171 -8.79 -5.27 -8.76
C HIS A 171 -8.51 -4.24 -7.69
N LEU A 172 -7.47 -3.42 -7.92
CA LEU A 172 -7.06 -2.35 -7.02
C LEU A 172 -7.14 -1.01 -7.74
N LEU A 173 -7.99 -0.12 -7.26
CA LEU A 173 -8.05 1.27 -7.70
C LEU A 173 -7.20 2.15 -6.77
N VAL A 174 -6.19 2.81 -7.32
CA VAL A 174 -5.39 3.80 -6.60
C VAL A 174 -5.69 5.18 -7.18
N ALA A 175 -6.26 6.06 -6.38
CA ALA A 175 -6.63 7.40 -6.78
C ALA A 175 -6.03 8.46 -5.84
N GLY A 176 -5.81 9.65 -6.37
CA GLY A 176 -5.28 10.78 -5.62
C GLY A 176 -5.15 12.01 -6.52
N ALA A 177 -5.35 13.20 -5.96
CA ALA A 177 -5.08 14.46 -6.66
C ALA A 177 -3.57 14.61 -6.93
N THR A 178 -3.23 15.54 -7.80
CA THR A 178 -1.82 15.86 -8.12
C THR A 178 -1.04 16.19 -6.84
N GLY A 179 0.13 15.56 -6.67
CA GLY A 179 0.97 15.74 -5.49
C GLY A 179 0.54 14.95 -4.24
N GLN A 180 -0.54 14.17 -4.29
CA GLN A 180 -1.03 13.38 -3.15
C GLN A 180 -0.42 11.97 -3.05
N GLY A 181 0.62 11.68 -3.83
CA GLY A 181 1.40 10.46 -3.69
C GLY A 181 0.90 9.26 -4.47
N LYS A 182 -0.04 9.41 -5.44
CA LYS A 182 -0.52 8.30 -6.28
C LYS A 182 0.64 7.54 -6.94
N SER A 183 1.53 8.26 -7.63
CA SER A 183 2.69 7.68 -8.31
C SER A 183 3.67 7.03 -7.33
N VAL A 184 3.87 7.62 -6.15
CA VAL A 184 4.65 7.02 -5.07
C VAL A 184 4.02 5.71 -4.61
N GLY A 185 2.70 5.68 -4.41
CA GLY A 185 1.98 4.46 -4.02
C GLY A 185 2.09 3.33 -5.06
N LEU A 186 2.01 3.66 -6.36
CA LEU A 186 2.22 2.68 -7.44
C LEU A 186 3.66 2.14 -7.44
N ASN A 187 4.65 3.02 -7.27
CA ASN A 187 6.05 2.62 -7.16
C ASN A 187 6.30 1.75 -5.91
N VAL A 188 5.67 2.04 -4.79
CA VAL A 188 5.73 1.20 -3.58
C VAL A 188 5.22 -0.21 -3.85
N ILE A 189 4.11 -0.35 -4.59
CA ILE A 189 3.56 -1.66 -4.99
C ILE A 189 4.57 -2.42 -5.84
N ILE A 190 5.07 -1.81 -6.92
CA ILE A 190 6.03 -2.46 -7.83
C ILE A 190 7.31 -2.83 -7.09
N THR A 191 7.89 -1.90 -6.32
CA THR A 191 9.12 -2.14 -5.55
C THR A 191 8.93 -3.29 -4.55
N SER A 192 7.81 -3.35 -3.83
CA SER A 192 7.52 -4.47 -2.93
C SER A 192 7.61 -5.82 -3.63
N LEU A 193 7.05 -5.92 -4.83
CA LEU A 193 7.05 -7.15 -5.62
C LEU A 193 8.44 -7.50 -6.13
N LEU A 194 9.20 -6.51 -6.62
CA LEU A 194 10.59 -6.70 -7.11
C LEU A 194 11.54 -7.18 -6.02
N TYR A 195 11.34 -6.76 -4.77
CA TYR A 195 12.14 -7.18 -3.61
C TYR A 195 11.74 -8.56 -3.04
N LYS A 196 10.68 -9.18 -3.58
CA LYS A 196 10.18 -10.45 -3.03
C LYS A 196 10.06 -11.55 -4.07
N LYS A 197 9.92 -11.21 -5.35
CA LYS A 197 9.60 -12.18 -6.39
C LYS A 197 10.71 -12.33 -7.41
N HIS A 198 10.95 -13.60 -7.76
CA HIS A 198 11.83 -13.97 -8.87
C HIS A 198 11.16 -13.64 -10.22
N PRO A 199 11.92 -13.31 -11.29
CA PRO A 199 11.36 -13.00 -12.60
C PRO A 199 10.45 -14.09 -13.19
N ASN A 200 10.64 -15.32 -12.81
CA ASN A 200 9.78 -16.44 -13.23
C ASN A 200 8.45 -16.54 -12.47
N GLU A 201 8.38 -15.91 -11.30
CA GLU A 201 7.17 -15.89 -10.47
C GLU A 201 6.29 -14.67 -10.75
N LEU A 202 6.86 -13.63 -11.39
CA LEU A 202 6.19 -12.35 -11.60
C LEU A 202 6.51 -11.80 -12.98
N LYS A 203 5.47 -11.42 -13.72
CA LYS A 203 5.56 -10.58 -14.91
C LYS A 203 4.64 -9.37 -14.76
N LEU A 204 5.10 -8.25 -15.26
CA LEU A 204 4.41 -6.96 -15.23
C LEU A 204 4.01 -6.55 -16.64
N VAL A 205 2.81 -6.02 -16.79
CA VAL A 205 2.37 -5.28 -17.97
C VAL A 205 2.12 -3.85 -17.51
N LEU A 206 2.98 -2.92 -17.92
CA LEU A 206 2.89 -1.53 -17.52
C LEU A 206 2.34 -0.69 -18.68
N ILE A 207 1.28 0.04 -18.42
CA ILE A 207 0.61 0.94 -19.35
C ILE A 207 0.72 2.36 -18.82
N ASP A 208 1.41 3.23 -19.55
CA ASP A 208 1.65 4.62 -19.16
C ASP A 208 1.37 5.58 -20.33
N PRO A 209 0.11 5.94 -20.57
CA PRO A 209 -0.24 6.85 -21.68
C PRO A 209 0.39 8.24 -21.57
N LYS A 210 0.80 8.65 -20.37
CA LYS A 210 1.42 9.95 -20.11
C LYS A 210 2.95 9.95 -20.27
N LYS A 211 3.57 8.77 -20.33
CA LYS A 211 5.03 8.58 -20.49
C LYS A 211 5.87 9.15 -19.32
N VAL A 212 5.32 9.27 -18.13
CA VAL A 212 5.99 9.95 -17.01
C VAL A 212 6.06 9.14 -15.71
N GLU A 213 5.28 8.06 -15.62
CA GLU A 213 5.13 7.32 -14.36
C GLU A 213 6.08 6.11 -14.27
N PHE A 214 6.20 5.31 -15.36
CA PHE A 214 6.84 4.00 -15.32
C PHE A 214 8.10 3.85 -16.18
N SER A 215 8.55 4.87 -16.89
CA SER A 215 9.75 4.80 -17.74
C SER A 215 11.01 4.35 -16.98
N VAL A 216 11.07 4.60 -15.69
CA VAL A 216 12.15 4.16 -14.79
C VAL A 216 12.31 2.64 -14.73
N TYR A 217 11.27 1.88 -15.07
CA TYR A 217 11.30 0.41 -15.06
C TYR A 217 11.76 -0.22 -16.38
N SER A 218 12.00 0.56 -17.43
CA SER A 218 12.49 0.03 -18.72
C SER A 218 13.76 -0.84 -18.61
N PRO A 219 14.75 -0.52 -17.74
CA PRO A 219 15.96 -1.33 -17.61
C PRO A 219 15.75 -2.76 -17.10
N ILE A 220 14.61 -3.06 -16.48
CA ILE A 220 14.31 -4.41 -15.98
C ILE A 220 13.38 -5.19 -16.91
N ALA A 221 13.18 -4.72 -18.14
CA ALA A 221 12.24 -5.29 -19.09
C ALA A 221 12.48 -6.78 -19.33
N ASP A 222 13.70 -7.18 -19.64
CA ASP A 222 14.07 -8.56 -19.96
C ASP A 222 13.71 -9.55 -18.84
N HIS A 223 13.71 -9.07 -17.60
CA HIS A 223 13.40 -9.89 -16.43
C HIS A 223 11.91 -9.91 -16.09
N PHE A 224 11.28 -8.75 -16.07
CA PHE A 224 9.97 -8.60 -15.44
C PHE A 224 8.84 -8.17 -16.38
N MET A 225 9.12 -7.63 -17.58
CA MET A 225 8.04 -7.20 -18.47
C MET A 225 7.50 -8.36 -19.30
N ALA A 226 6.18 -8.40 -19.44
CA ALA A 226 5.51 -9.22 -20.44
C ALA A 226 5.15 -8.33 -21.64
N GLN A 227 5.64 -8.71 -22.82
CA GLN A 227 5.43 -8.01 -24.08
C GLN A 227 4.70 -8.93 -25.07
N VAL A 228 3.98 -8.35 -26.03
CA VAL A 228 3.30 -9.11 -27.07
C VAL A 228 4.28 -9.50 -28.15
N ASP A 229 5.15 -8.57 -28.54
CA ASP A 229 6.22 -8.76 -29.50
C ASP A 229 7.54 -8.23 -28.91
N ASP A 230 8.66 -8.85 -29.23
CA ASP A 230 9.98 -8.49 -28.70
C ASP A 230 10.43 -7.07 -29.13
N ASP A 231 9.91 -6.56 -30.23
CA ASP A 231 10.20 -5.21 -30.74
C ASP A 231 9.32 -4.12 -30.12
N ASP A 232 8.37 -4.48 -29.25
CA ASP A 232 7.52 -3.50 -28.58
C ASP A 232 8.27 -2.78 -27.44
N GLU A 233 7.90 -1.51 -27.23
CA GLU A 233 8.37 -0.78 -26.04
C GLU A 233 7.93 -1.52 -24.77
N PRO A 234 8.83 -1.74 -23.80
CA PRO A 234 8.53 -2.50 -22.58
C PRO A 234 7.42 -1.89 -21.74
N ILE A 235 7.22 -0.57 -21.90
CA ILE A 235 6.13 0.17 -21.25
C ILE A 235 5.22 0.69 -22.35
N ILE A 236 3.96 0.30 -22.29
CA ILE A 236 2.99 0.56 -23.34
C ILE A 236 2.45 1.97 -23.20
N THR A 237 2.69 2.80 -24.21
CA THR A 237 2.29 4.21 -24.23
C THR A 237 1.22 4.52 -25.29
N ASP A 238 1.07 3.68 -26.30
CA ASP A 238 0.11 3.82 -27.40
C ASP A 238 -1.18 3.06 -27.13
N VAL A 239 -2.33 3.71 -27.29
CA VAL A 239 -3.66 3.14 -27.01
C VAL A 239 -3.96 1.91 -27.87
N THR A 240 -3.50 1.89 -29.13
CA THR A 240 -3.72 0.75 -30.04
C THR A 240 -2.97 -0.47 -29.53
N LYS A 241 -1.73 -0.27 -29.07
CA LYS A 241 -0.92 -1.33 -28.46
C LYS A 241 -1.55 -1.82 -27.14
N VAL A 242 -2.13 -0.93 -26.34
CA VAL A 242 -2.88 -1.31 -25.13
C VAL A 242 -3.99 -2.30 -25.46
N VAL A 243 -4.83 -1.99 -26.45
CA VAL A 243 -5.94 -2.87 -26.84
C VAL A 243 -5.43 -4.23 -27.30
N ARG A 244 -4.35 -4.26 -28.10
CA ARG A 244 -3.71 -5.50 -28.57
C ARG A 244 -3.21 -6.33 -27.36
N THR A 245 -2.51 -5.71 -26.44
CA THR A 245 -1.98 -6.37 -25.23
C THR A 245 -3.10 -6.96 -24.37
N LEU A 246 -4.17 -6.21 -24.13
CA LEU A 246 -5.32 -6.71 -23.37
C LEU A 246 -5.99 -7.91 -24.06
N LYS A 247 -6.13 -7.90 -25.38
CA LYS A 247 -6.63 -9.06 -26.14
C LYS A 247 -5.70 -10.26 -25.99
N SER A 248 -4.39 -10.08 -26.09
CA SER A 248 -3.41 -11.17 -25.86
C SER A 248 -3.50 -11.74 -24.46
N LEU A 249 -3.70 -10.91 -23.43
CA LEU A 249 -3.90 -11.37 -22.06
C LEU A 249 -5.19 -12.19 -21.90
N CYS A 250 -6.29 -11.80 -22.56
CA CYS A 250 -7.51 -12.61 -22.60
C CYS A 250 -7.26 -13.98 -23.22
N THR A 251 -6.58 -14.02 -24.40
CA THR A 251 -6.22 -15.27 -25.05
C THR A 251 -5.33 -16.16 -24.16
N LEU A 252 -4.34 -15.57 -23.49
CA LEU A 252 -3.48 -16.29 -22.55
C LEU A 252 -4.28 -16.86 -21.36
N MET A 253 -5.23 -16.09 -20.85
CA MET A 253 -6.13 -16.56 -19.77
C MET A 253 -6.95 -17.75 -20.21
N ASP A 254 -7.59 -17.69 -21.39
CA ASP A 254 -8.39 -18.78 -21.93
C ASP A 254 -7.54 -20.05 -22.14
N HIS A 255 -6.34 -19.90 -22.69
CA HIS A 255 -5.40 -21.00 -22.85
C HIS A 255 -5.02 -21.66 -21.52
N ARG A 256 -4.77 -20.85 -20.48
CA ARG A 256 -4.51 -21.38 -19.12
C ARG A 256 -5.70 -22.15 -18.56
N TYR A 257 -6.92 -21.67 -18.77
CA TYR A 257 -8.13 -22.41 -18.37
C TYR A 257 -8.26 -23.75 -19.10
N ASP A 258 -7.93 -23.81 -20.37
CA ASP A 258 -7.94 -25.07 -21.13
C ASP A 258 -6.88 -26.06 -20.61
N LEU A 259 -5.68 -25.57 -20.25
CA LEU A 259 -4.66 -26.40 -19.61
C LEU A 259 -5.12 -26.95 -18.24
N LEU A 260 -5.78 -26.12 -17.42
CA LEU A 260 -6.34 -26.56 -16.14
C LEU A 260 -7.41 -27.64 -16.32
N LYS A 261 -8.29 -27.50 -17.32
CA LYS A 261 -9.26 -28.54 -17.66
C LYS A 261 -8.62 -29.88 -18.08
N LEU A 262 -7.48 -29.80 -18.78
CA LEU A 262 -6.74 -31.00 -19.19
C LEU A 262 -6.03 -31.67 -18.02
N ALA A 263 -5.64 -30.88 -17.01
CA ALA A 263 -4.96 -31.41 -15.82
C ALA A 263 -5.92 -32.06 -14.79
N GLY A 264 -7.23 -31.78 -14.84
CA GLY A 264 -8.28 -32.34 -13.97
C GLY A 264 -8.57 -31.48 -12.78
#